data_153a8514ea7445d1654971db99b2ec28
#
_entry.id   153a8514ea7445d1654971db99b2ec28
#
_cell.length_a   1.000
_cell.length_b   1.000
_cell.length_c   1.000
_cell.angle_alpha   90.00
_cell.angle_beta   90.00
_cell.angle_gamma   90.00
#
_symmetry.space_group_name_H-M   'P 1'
#
loop_
_entity.id
_entity.type
_entity.pdbx_description
1 polymer ?
#
loop_
_entity_poly.entity_id
_entity_poly.type
_entity_poly.pdbx_seq_one_letter_code
_entity_poly.pdbx_strand_id
1 'polypeptide(L)'
;EGKSFGTSEHIAKAAVDVTPIDWFLGRVTYTYGSRQLGDEYGADPSNAAGFYKFDYADRVRNRVDLLLQFSAWETLTPSLNFGYANDDFSKSTFGLTNDENISAGAGLGWTPLDWLTFSADYTYEQHNAKQSLAGGGASGGSTVNDWKSTSKDEFHIVSVGAVIDVIPKKFDINLGYGVTFGYTNIDNNNVYAAGCPAPGTATSCAYNYDKIQNVLQTAKVVGRYRLTEKLSLRGGFAYERFNERNFARDPMAPFMGAFDTSTTSIQSVWLGATTPNYESYTFAGFVRYEF
;
A
#
# COMPACT_ATOMS: atom_id res chain seq x y z
N GLU A 1 -19.68 -23.66 -8.28
CA GLU A 1 -19.76 -23.54 -6.81
C GLU A 1 -18.35 -23.23 -6.31
N GLY A 2 -18.12 -22.02 -5.75
CA GLY A 2 -16.85 -21.66 -5.16
C GLY A 2 -16.65 -22.42 -3.83
N LYS A 3 -15.59 -23.22 -3.72
CA LYS A 3 -15.19 -23.82 -2.45
C LYS A 3 -14.67 -22.70 -1.53
N SER A 4 -15.15 -22.67 -0.30
CA SER A 4 -14.64 -21.78 0.74
C SER A 4 -13.59 -22.53 1.53
N PHE A 5 -12.36 -22.04 1.55
CA PHE A 5 -11.27 -22.62 2.34
C PHE A 5 -11.12 -21.80 3.64
N GLY A 6 -11.09 -22.53 4.78
CA GLY A 6 -10.86 -21.92 6.08
C GLY A 6 -9.36 -21.63 6.30
N THR A 7 -9.05 -20.51 6.89
CA THR A 7 -7.72 -20.20 7.42
C THR A 7 -7.83 -19.88 8.91
N SER A 8 -6.83 -20.27 9.69
CA SER A 8 -6.69 -19.85 11.08
C SER A 8 -5.44 -18.99 11.25
N GLU A 9 -5.54 -17.89 11.97
CA GLU A 9 -4.40 -17.00 12.24
C GLU A 9 -4.29 -16.71 13.73
N HIS A 10 -3.10 -16.92 14.28
CA HIS A 10 -2.76 -16.61 15.67
C HIS A 10 -1.79 -15.42 15.68
N ILE A 11 -2.14 -14.38 16.42
CA ILE A 11 -1.32 -13.17 16.53
C ILE A 11 -0.99 -12.94 18.00
N ALA A 12 0.30 -12.81 18.31
CA ALA A 12 0.82 -12.37 19.61
C ALA A 12 1.48 -10.99 19.43
N LYS A 13 1.15 -10.05 20.32
CA LYS A 13 1.70 -8.70 20.32
C LYS A 13 2.19 -8.34 21.70
N ALA A 14 3.41 -7.81 21.79
CA ALA A 14 4.00 -7.26 22.99
C ALA A 14 4.47 -5.82 22.71
N ALA A 15 4.22 -4.92 23.66
CA ALA A 15 4.67 -3.54 23.58
C ALA A 15 5.34 -3.13 24.90
N VAL A 16 6.41 -2.35 24.80
CA VAL A 16 7.12 -1.77 25.92
C VAL A 16 7.18 -0.27 25.73
N ASP A 17 6.67 0.46 26.71
CA ASP A 17 6.77 1.91 26.79
C ASP A 17 7.87 2.30 27.78
N VAL A 18 8.71 3.24 27.35
CA VAL A 18 9.83 3.75 28.13
C VAL A 18 9.69 5.28 28.21
N THR A 19 9.53 5.79 29.41
CA THR A 19 9.44 7.22 29.71
C THR A 19 10.46 7.59 30.78
N PRO A 20 11.78 7.57 30.44
CA PRO A 20 12.84 7.82 31.42
C PRO A 20 12.82 9.26 31.95
N ILE A 21 12.20 10.16 31.24
CA ILE A 21 12.04 11.60 31.53
C ILE A 21 10.69 12.09 31.00
N ASP A 22 10.12 13.10 31.60
CA ASP A 22 8.73 13.58 31.34
C ASP A 22 8.48 14.01 29.91
N TRP A 23 9.51 14.43 29.19
CA TRP A 23 9.40 14.93 27.82
C TRP A 23 9.73 13.90 26.75
N PHE A 24 10.04 12.65 27.11
CA PHE A 24 10.37 11.59 26.15
C PHE A 24 9.51 10.36 26.34
N LEU A 25 8.92 9.88 25.25
CA LEU A 25 8.25 8.58 25.14
C LEU A 25 8.93 7.76 24.05
N GLY A 26 9.44 6.60 24.40
CA GLY A 26 9.85 5.55 23.47
C GLY A 26 8.90 4.36 23.58
N ARG A 27 8.41 3.84 22.45
CA ARG A 27 7.62 2.60 22.38
C ARG A 27 8.24 1.65 21.39
N VAL A 28 8.51 0.43 21.83
CA VAL A 28 8.85 -0.70 20.97
C VAL A 28 7.70 -1.68 20.99
N THR A 29 7.25 -2.09 19.81
CA THR A 29 6.22 -3.12 19.66
C THR A 29 6.76 -4.26 18.82
N TYR A 30 6.60 -5.50 19.29
CA TYR A 30 6.85 -6.70 18.51
C TYR A 30 5.54 -7.42 18.26
N THR A 31 5.34 -7.85 17.01
CA THR A 31 4.17 -8.64 16.60
C THR A 31 4.65 -9.91 15.91
N TYR A 32 4.22 -11.04 16.42
CA TYR A 32 4.37 -12.34 15.79
C TYR A 32 3.00 -12.80 15.29
N GLY A 33 2.91 -13.27 14.06
CA GLY A 33 1.71 -13.85 13.46
C GLY A 33 2.01 -15.20 12.81
N SER A 34 1.14 -16.18 13.00
CA SER A 34 1.21 -17.45 12.31
C SER A 34 -0.16 -17.77 11.73
N ARG A 35 -0.23 -17.85 10.42
CA ARG A 35 -1.44 -18.25 9.67
C ARG A 35 -1.24 -19.61 9.07
N GLN A 36 -2.25 -20.46 9.18
CA GLN A 36 -2.28 -21.81 8.63
C GLN A 36 -3.51 -21.96 7.75
N LEU A 37 -3.30 -22.55 6.59
CA LEU A 37 -4.35 -22.97 5.68
C LEU A 37 -4.97 -24.28 6.18
N GLY A 38 -6.31 -24.38 6.11
CA GLY A 38 -7.02 -25.61 6.46
C GLY A 38 -6.71 -26.77 5.49
N ASP A 39 -6.77 -27.99 6.01
CA ASP A 39 -6.37 -29.22 5.31
C ASP A 39 -7.16 -29.50 4.01
N GLU A 40 -8.35 -28.92 3.86
CA GLU A 40 -9.21 -29.15 2.68
C GLU A 40 -8.63 -28.62 1.37
N TYR A 41 -7.70 -27.63 1.43
CA TYR A 41 -7.09 -27.03 0.24
C TYR A 41 -6.14 -27.99 -0.48
N GLY A 42 -5.37 -28.77 0.26
CA GLY A 42 -4.43 -29.77 -0.29
C GLY A 42 -5.10 -30.94 -1.01
N ALA A 43 -6.39 -31.14 -0.76
CA ALA A 43 -7.19 -32.22 -1.37
C ALA A 43 -7.84 -31.83 -2.71
N ASP A 44 -7.72 -30.59 -3.17
CA ASP A 44 -8.30 -30.13 -4.43
C ASP A 44 -7.39 -30.50 -5.62
N PRO A 45 -7.79 -31.45 -6.49
CA PRO A 45 -6.98 -31.86 -7.63
C PRO A 45 -6.81 -30.78 -8.72
N SER A 46 -7.59 -29.69 -8.66
CA SER A 46 -7.41 -28.54 -9.55
C SER A 46 -6.30 -27.60 -9.08
N ASN A 47 -5.74 -27.85 -7.88
CA ASN A 47 -4.69 -27.07 -7.32
C ASN A 47 -3.35 -27.48 -7.95
N ALA A 48 -2.74 -26.60 -8.73
CA ALA A 48 -1.38 -26.82 -9.21
C ALA A 48 -0.46 -27.04 -8.00
N ALA A 49 0.20 -28.20 -7.92
CA ALA A 49 1.00 -28.58 -6.77
C ALA A 49 1.96 -27.45 -6.38
N GLY A 50 1.75 -26.87 -5.19
CA GLY A 50 2.61 -25.82 -4.64
C GLY A 50 2.25 -24.36 -5.01
N PHE A 51 1.13 -24.09 -5.69
CA PHE A 51 0.63 -22.76 -5.91
C PHE A 51 -0.39 -22.39 -4.84
N TYR A 52 -0.06 -21.40 -4.02
CA TYR A 52 -0.95 -20.86 -3.00
C TYR A 52 -1.14 -19.37 -3.21
N LYS A 53 -2.39 -18.89 -3.19
CA LYS A 53 -2.67 -17.47 -3.20
C LYS A 53 -2.30 -16.86 -1.85
N PHE A 54 -1.77 -15.65 -1.85
CA PHE A 54 -1.22 -14.97 -0.67
C PHE A 54 -2.26 -14.73 0.44
N ASP A 55 -3.54 -14.63 0.09
CA ASP A 55 -4.64 -14.33 1.01
C ASP A 55 -4.98 -15.49 1.95
N TYR A 56 -4.68 -16.73 1.55
CA TYR A 56 -4.91 -17.91 2.38
C TYR A 56 -3.67 -18.81 2.57
N ALA A 57 -2.55 -18.56 1.89
CA ALA A 57 -1.31 -19.32 2.08
C ALA A 57 -0.82 -19.28 3.54
N ASP A 58 -0.15 -20.36 3.96
CA ASP A 58 0.56 -20.35 5.24
C ASP A 58 1.54 -19.19 5.31
N ARG A 59 1.54 -18.47 6.44
CA ARG A 59 2.38 -17.30 6.61
C ARG A 59 2.90 -17.21 8.03
N VAL A 60 4.18 -16.90 8.16
CA VAL A 60 4.78 -16.46 9.42
C VAL A 60 5.17 -15.00 9.30
N ARG A 61 4.61 -14.16 10.17
CA ARG A 61 4.91 -12.71 10.24
C ARG A 61 5.75 -12.40 11.47
N ASN A 62 6.82 -11.65 11.26
CA ASN A 62 7.57 -10.97 12.31
C ASN A 62 7.57 -9.48 12.02
N ARG A 63 7.15 -8.66 12.98
CA ARG A 63 7.11 -7.20 12.84
C ARG A 63 7.64 -6.52 14.10
N VAL A 64 8.48 -5.52 13.90
CA VAL A 64 8.98 -4.61 14.94
C VAL A 64 8.60 -3.18 14.55
N ASP A 65 7.98 -2.45 15.47
CA ASP A 65 7.69 -1.03 15.33
C ASP A 65 8.36 -0.26 16.47
N LEU A 66 8.97 0.88 16.15
CA LEU A 66 9.56 1.83 17.08
C LEU A 66 8.85 3.18 16.90
N LEU A 67 8.43 3.79 17.99
CA LEU A 67 7.93 5.15 18.07
C LEU A 67 8.76 5.92 19.10
N LEU A 68 9.25 7.08 18.71
CA LEU A 68 9.90 8.05 19.61
C LEU A 68 9.13 9.36 19.53
N GLN A 69 8.75 9.90 20.66
CA GLN A 69 8.03 11.15 20.78
C GLN A 69 8.71 12.06 21.78
N PHE A 70 8.85 13.32 21.42
CA PHE A 70 9.53 14.33 22.24
C PHE A 70 8.58 15.49 22.53
N SER A 71 8.48 15.86 23.79
CA SER A 71 7.64 16.97 24.30
C SER A 71 8.46 17.90 25.19
N ALA A 72 9.75 18.09 24.83
CA ALA A 72 10.69 18.93 25.60
C ALA A 72 10.40 20.44 25.48
N TRP A 73 9.59 20.82 24.51
CA TRP A 73 9.24 22.21 24.23
C TRP A 73 7.73 22.40 24.36
N GLU A 74 7.31 23.53 24.95
CA GLU A 74 5.88 23.83 25.16
C GLU A 74 5.07 23.89 23.86
N THR A 75 5.72 24.34 22.78
CA THR A 75 5.06 24.58 21.49
C THR A 75 5.41 23.57 20.39
N LEU A 76 6.37 22.69 20.65
CA LEU A 76 6.95 21.81 19.61
C LEU A 76 6.96 20.36 20.06
N THR A 77 6.39 19.47 19.24
CA THR A 77 6.29 18.03 19.50
C THR A 77 6.80 17.23 18.30
N PRO A 78 8.12 17.02 18.17
CA PRO A 78 8.67 16.14 17.14
C PRO A 78 8.45 14.66 17.49
N SER A 79 8.31 13.84 16.44
CA SER A 79 8.19 12.40 16.55
C SER A 79 8.99 11.69 15.45
N LEU A 80 9.45 10.49 15.74
CA LEU A 80 10.08 9.58 14.79
C LEU A 80 9.40 8.22 14.88
N ASN A 81 9.21 7.57 13.74
CA ASN A 81 8.73 6.21 13.69
C ASN A 81 9.59 5.37 12.75
N PHE A 82 9.70 4.10 13.07
CA PHE A 82 10.35 3.10 12.24
C PHE A 82 9.59 1.79 12.36
N GLY A 83 9.39 1.09 11.24
CA GLY A 83 8.76 -0.22 11.19
C GLY A 83 9.52 -1.15 10.26
N TYR A 84 9.64 -2.40 10.68
CA TYR A 84 10.12 -3.50 9.83
C TYR A 84 9.20 -4.69 10.00
N ALA A 85 8.74 -5.24 8.88
CA ALA A 85 7.97 -6.48 8.87
C ALA A 85 8.53 -7.44 7.82
N ASN A 86 8.52 -8.73 8.16
CA ASN A 86 8.82 -9.81 7.23
C ASN A 86 7.71 -10.86 7.32
N ASP A 87 7.09 -11.14 6.19
CA ASP A 87 6.11 -12.19 5.98
C ASP A 87 6.75 -13.32 5.18
N ASP A 88 6.89 -14.47 5.80
CA ASP A 88 7.45 -15.68 5.18
C ASP A 88 6.30 -16.61 4.75
N PHE A 89 6.26 -16.94 3.46
CA PHE A 89 5.34 -17.87 2.84
C PHE A 89 6.08 -19.13 2.37
N SER A 90 7.03 -19.62 3.18
CA SER A 90 7.98 -20.68 2.82
C SER A 90 7.35 -22.00 2.36
N LYS A 91 6.07 -22.26 2.68
CA LYS A 91 5.33 -23.42 2.18
C LYS A 91 4.80 -23.23 0.76
N SER A 92 4.83 -22.01 0.21
CA SER A 92 4.45 -21.74 -1.18
C SER A 92 5.62 -22.03 -2.11
N THR A 93 5.48 -23.02 -2.98
CA THR A 93 6.47 -23.27 -4.05
C THR A 93 6.33 -22.23 -5.15
N PHE A 94 5.09 -21.90 -5.51
CA PHE A 94 4.74 -20.87 -6.48
C PHE A 94 3.82 -19.82 -5.84
N GLY A 95 3.82 -18.61 -6.42
CA GLY A 95 3.14 -17.45 -5.88
C GLY A 95 4.07 -16.64 -5.00
N LEU A 96 3.53 -15.88 -4.05
CA LEU A 96 4.29 -15.07 -3.11
C LEU A 96 5.04 -15.98 -2.13
N THR A 97 6.36 -15.79 -2.04
CA THR A 97 7.24 -16.57 -1.16
C THR A 97 7.76 -15.77 0.02
N ASN A 98 7.90 -14.46 -0.14
CA ASN A 98 8.34 -13.55 0.91
C ASN A 98 7.83 -12.13 0.63
N ASP A 99 7.47 -11.40 1.68
CA ASP A 99 7.13 -9.99 1.62
C ASP A 99 7.81 -9.24 2.79
N GLU A 100 8.65 -8.29 2.45
CA GLU A 100 9.36 -7.43 3.41
C GLU A 100 8.82 -6.01 3.31
N ASN A 101 8.50 -5.40 4.46
CA ASN A 101 8.10 -4.01 4.56
C ASN A 101 9.05 -3.25 5.49
N ILE A 102 9.52 -2.09 5.03
CA ILE A 102 10.30 -1.14 5.82
C ILE A 102 9.54 0.19 5.78
N SER A 103 9.36 0.82 6.93
CA SER A 103 8.83 2.17 7.03
C SER A 103 9.69 3.02 7.96
N ALA A 104 9.88 4.29 7.61
CA ALA A 104 10.55 5.27 8.46
C ALA A 104 9.86 6.63 8.27
N GLY A 105 9.61 7.33 9.36
CA GLY A 105 8.94 8.62 9.30
C GLY A 105 9.38 9.57 10.39
N ALA A 106 9.17 10.87 10.10
CA ALA A 106 9.36 11.97 11.03
C ALA A 106 8.14 12.88 11.00
N GLY A 107 7.66 13.25 12.16
CA GLY A 107 6.53 14.16 12.34
C GLY A 107 6.90 15.34 13.21
N LEU A 108 6.26 16.47 12.99
CA LEU A 108 6.41 17.69 13.75
C LEU A 108 5.04 18.32 14.01
N GLY A 109 4.66 18.45 15.27
CA GLY A 109 3.60 19.32 15.72
C GLY A 109 4.18 20.65 16.23
N TRP A 110 3.60 21.79 15.84
CA TRP A 110 4.02 23.11 16.28
C TRP A 110 2.83 24.02 16.55
N THR A 111 2.71 24.46 17.79
CA THR A 111 1.63 25.35 18.26
C THR A 111 2.24 26.69 18.69
N PRO A 112 2.60 27.57 17.73
CA PRO A 112 3.24 28.85 18.05
C PRO A 112 2.35 29.82 18.81
N LEU A 113 1.03 29.66 18.65
CA LEU A 113 0.01 30.50 19.27
C LEU A 113 -1.16 29.61 19.72
N ASP A 114 -1.87 29.97 20.75
CA ASP A 114 -2.99 29.19 21.32
C ASP A 114 -4.11 28.91 20.29
N TRP A 115 -4.23 29.75 19.27
CA TRP A 115 -5.23 29.60 18.20
C TRP A 115 -4.70 28.98 16.91
N LEU A 116 -3.39 28.61 16.84
CA LEU A 116 -2.75 28.14 15.62
C LEU A 116 -1.86 26.94 15.90
N THR A 117 -2.18 25.82 15.29
CA THR A 117 -1.36 24.60 15.31
C THR A 117 -1.01 24.19 13.89
N PHE A 118 0.26 23.90 13.64
CA PHE A 118 0.77 23.28 12.42
C PHE A 118 1.15 21.83 12.66
N SER A 119 1.04 21.03 11.62
CA SER A 119 1.64 19.68 11.55
C SER A 119 2.37 19.51 10.24
N ALA A 120 3.47 18.75 10.28
CA ALA A 120 4.21 18.32 9.10
C ALA A 120 4.71 16.91 9.34
N ASP A 121 4.49 16.02 8.37
CA ASP A 121 4.89 14.63 8.45
C ASP A 121 5.54 14.19 7.14
N TYR A 122 6.56 13.38 7.25
CA TYR A 122 7.16 12.66 6.15
C TYR A 122 7.24 11.18 6.50
N THR A 123 6.83 10.32 5.58
CA THR A 123 6.97 8.87 5.71
C THR A 123 7.57 8.29 4.44
N TYR A 124 8.56 7.47 4.61
CA TYR A 124 9.10 6.57 3.59
C TYR A 124 8.60 5.16 3.88
N GLU A 125 8.09 4.48 2.85
CA GLU A 125 7.71 3.07 2.91
C GLU A 125 8.32 2.32 1.73
N GLN A 126 8.81 1.11 1.98
CA GLN A 126 9.31 0.20 0.97
C GLN A 126 8.73 -1.19 1.20
N HIS A 127 8.18 -1.78 0.14
CA HIS A 127 7.75 -3.17 0.08
C HIS A 127 8.60 -3.94 -0.92
N ASN A 128 9.06 -5.13 -0.54
CA ASN A 128 9.77 -6.06 -1.41
C ASN A 128 9.02 -7.41 -1.43
N ALA A 129 8.23 -7.62 -2.45
CA ALA A 129 7.49 -8.86 -2.66
C ALA A 129 8.27 -9.79 -3.60
N LYS A 130 8.62 -11.00 -3.13
CA LYS A 130 9.31 -12.03 -3.91
C LYS A 130 8.33 -13.14 -4.29
N GLN A 131 8.29 -13.46 -5.57
CA GLN A 131 7.38 -14.47 -6.13
C GLN A 131 8.13 -15.48 -6.95
N SER A 132 7.65 -16.72 -6.92
CA SER A 132 8.07 -17.80 -7.83
C SER A 132 6.89 -18.15 -8.73
N LEU A 133 7.12 -18.28 -10.02
CA LEU A 133 6.10 -18.54 -11.01
C LEU A 133 6.50 -19.69 -11.93
N ALA A 134 5.52 -20.56 -12.25
CA ALA A 134 5.71 -21.67 -13.17
C ALA A 134 5.52 -21.20 -14.61
N GLY A 135 6.51 -21.39 -15.45
CA GLY A 135 6.50 -20.99 -16.87
C GLY A 135 5.89 -21.99 -17.83
N GLY A 136 5.62 -23.20 -17.40
CA GLY A 136 5.09 -24.26 -18.25
C GLY A 136 3.89 -24.94 -17.63
N GLY A 137 2.68 -24.49 -17.88
CA GLY A 137 1.39 -25.12 -17.54
C GLY A 137 1.31 -25.96 -16.25
N ALA A 138 0.17 -25.98 -15.62
CA ALA A 138 -0.13 -26.62 -14.33
C ALA A 138 0.11 -28.15 -14.22
N SER A 139 0.76 -28.77 -15.20
CA SER A 139 0.87 -30.25 -15.34
C SER A 139 2.25 -30.80 -14.98
N GLY A 140 3.01 -30.21 -14.08
CA GLY A 140 4.29 -30.79 -13.63
C GLY A 140 5.36 -30.92 -14.72
N GLY A 141 5.25 -30.12 -15.78
CA GLY A 141 6.20 -30.10 -16.88
C GLY A 141 7.48 -29.33 -16.49
N SER A 142 8.42 -29.34 -17.38
CA SER A 142 9.76 -28.79 -17.28
C SER A 142 9.90 -27.50 -16.45
N THR A 143 10.69 -27.54 -15.41
CA THR A 143 11.10 -26.38 -14.58
C THR A 143 11.95 -25.36 -15.35
N VAL A 144 12.28 -25.66 -16.61
CA VAL A 144 13.14 -24.81 -17.48
C VAL A 144 12.54 -23.43 -17.74
N ASN A 145 11.22 -23.31 -17.64
CA ASN A 145 10.51 -22.06 -17.88
C ASN A 145 10.05 -21.36 -16.58
N ASP A 146 10.43 -21.90 -15.42
CA ASP A 146 10.10 -21.26 -14.15
C ASP A 146 10.90 -19.96 -14.01
N TRP A 147 10.28 -18.96 -13.40
CA TRP A 147 10.87 -17.66 -13.22
C TRP A 147 10.58 -17.09 -11.83
N LYS A 148 11.42 -16.16 -11.41
CA LYS A 148 11.26 -15.43 -10.16
C LYS A 148 11.00 -13.97 -10.48
N SER A 149 10.13 -13.36 -9.71
CA SER A 149 9.85 -11.93 -9.77
C SER A 149 10.09 -11.29 -8.41
N THR A 150 10.70 -10.12 -8.42
CA THR A 150 10.79 -9.24 -7.25
C THR A 150 10.12 -7.93 -7.61
N SER A 151 9.03 -7.60 -6.92
CA SER A 151 8.40 -6.28 -6.98
C SER A 151 8.91 -5.45 -5.81
N LYS A 152 9.48 -4.30 -6.12
CA LYS A 152 9.91 -3.31 -5.14
C LYS A 152 9.08 -2.06 -5.30
N ASP A 153 8.21 -1.81 -4.29
CA ASP A 153 7.41 -0.60 -4.20
C ASP A 153 8.05 0.37 -3.21
N GLU A 154 8.18 1.63 -3.59
CA GLU A 154 8.72 2.70 -2.78
C GLU A 154 7.74 3.87 -2.74
N PHE A 155 7.41 4.35 -1.54
CA PHE A 155 6.52 5.48 -1.34
C PHE A 155 7.21 6.57 -0.52
N HIS A 156 7.07 7.80 -0.98
CA HIS A 156 7.41 9.01 -0.24
C HIS A 156 6.12 9.79 0.01
N ILE A 157 5.73 9.90 1.25
CA ILE A 157 4.48 10.54 1.69
C ILE A 157 4.85 11.79 2.48
N VAL A 158 4.41 12.94 2.00
CA VAL A 158 4.54 14.22 2.71
C VAL A 158 3.15 14.73 3.02
N SER A 159 2.91 15.12 4.26
CA SER A 159 1.69 15.81 4.66
C SER A 159 1.99 17.06 5.49
N VAL A 160 1.22 18.11 5.29
CA VAL A 160 1.24 19.31 6.10
C VAL A 160 -0.19 19.71 6.46
N GLY A 161 -0.37 20.24 7.65
CA GLY A 161 -1.67 20.65 8.15
C GLY A 161 -1.60 21.90 8.99
N ALA A 162 -2.75 22.58 9.11
CA ALA A 162 -2.93 23.66 10.05
C ALA A 162 -4.34 23.63 10.66
N VAL A 163 -4.43 23.87 11.94
CA VAL A 163 -5.68 24.11 12.66
C VAL A 163 -5.67 25.54 13.14
N ILE A 164 -6.70 26.30 12.77
CA ILE A 164 -6.85 27.72 13.07
C ILE A 164 -8.14 27.91 13.85
N ASP A 165 -8.06 28.28 15.11
CA ASP A 165 -9.19 28.68 15.93
C ASP A 165 -9.53 30.16 15.66
N VAL A 166 -10.29 30.41 14.60
CA VAL A 166 -10.64 31.79 14.13
C VAL A 166 -11.44 32.56 15.19
N ILE A 167 -12.38 31.85 15.83
CA ILE A 167 -13.14 32.38 16.98
C ILE A 167 -13.05 31.31 18.07
N PRO A 168 -12.33 31.52 19.17
CA PRO A 168 -12.15 30.57 20.24
C PRO A 168 -13.45 29.89 20.66
N LYS A 169 -13.43 28.56 20.70
CA LYS A 169 -14.58 27.68 21.05
C LYS A 169 -15.78 27.77 20.10
N LYS A 170 -15.76 28.62 19.05
CA LYS A 170 -16.92 28.84 18.18
C LYS A 170 -16.65 28.47 16.71
N PHE A 171 -15.52 28.89 16.15
CA PHE A 171 -15.22 28.67 14.74
C PHE A 171 -13.77 28.25 14.54
N ASP A 172 -13.57 27.08 13.99
CA ASP A 172 -12.26 26.55 13.61
C ASP A 172 -12.21 26.13 12.15
N ILE A 173 -11.03 26.28 11.56
CA ILE A 173 -10.69 25.85 10.21
C ILE A 173 -9.54 24.85 10.29
N ASN A 174 -9.70 23.72 9.62
CA ASN A 174 -8.67 22.71 9.47
C ASN A 174 -8.26 22.66 7.99
N LEU A 175 -6.96 22.86 7.74
CA LEU A 175 -6.33 22.80 6.44
C LEU A 175 -5.41 21.60 6.37
N GLY A 176 -5.40 20.88 5.26
CA GLY A 176 -4.48 19.79 5.02
C GLY A 176 -4.07 19.73 3.56
N TYR A 177 -2.80 19.42 3.34
CA TYR A 177 -2.25 19.07 2.02
C TYR A 177 -1.35 17.88 2.16
N GLY A 178 -1.50 16.93 1.23
CA GLY A 178 -0.67 15.74 1.15
C GLY A 178 -0.23 15.45 -0.26
N VAL A 179 0.97 14.89 -0.41
CA VAL A 179 1.47 14.35 -1.65
C VAL A 179 2.15 13.02 -1.41
N THR A 180 1.81 12.03 -2.23
CA THR A 180 2.44 10.72 -2.25
C THR A 180 3.09 10.50 -3.60
N PHE A 181 4.38 10.17 -3.61
CA PHE A 181 5.10 9.69 -4.77
C PHE A 181 5.31 8.20 -4.61
N GLY A 182 4.79 7.41 -5.54
CA GLY A 182 4.93 5.96 -5.57
C GLY A 182 5.75 5.51 -6.77
N TYR A 183 6.60 4.52 -6.54
CA TYR A 183 7.45 3.91 -7.56
C TYR A 183 7.42 2.40 -7.41
N THR A 184 7.19 1.67 -8.51
CA THR A 184 7.28 0.21 -8.54
C THR A 184 8.30 -0.22 -9.58
N ASN A 185 9.28 -1.02 -9.15
CA ASN A 185 10.20 -1.72 -10.01
C ASN A 185 9.87 -3.22 -9.96
N ILE A 186 9.77 -3.87 -11.12
CA ILE A 186 9.49 -5.29 -11.21
C ILE A 186 10.65 -5.95 -11.97
N ASP A 187 11.48 -6.68 -11.22
CA ASP A 187 12.63 -7.40 -11.74
C ASP A 187 12.28 -8.88 -11.89
N ASN A 188 12.41 -9.39 -13.11
CA ASN A 188 12.12 -10.77 -13.46
C ASN A 188 13.39 -11.53 -13.80
N ASN A 189 13.53 -12.73 -13.29
CA ASN A 189 14.68 -13.58 -13.56
C ASN A 189 14.21 -15.02 -13.88
N ASN A 190 14.61 -15.52 -15.03
CA ASN A 190 14.45 -16.93 -15.38
C ASN A 190 15.74 -17.68 -15.04
N VAL A 191 15.67 -18.48 -13.97
CA VAL A 191 16.86 -19.15 -13.39
C VAL A 191 17.49 -20.18 -14.34
N TYR A 192 16.73 -20.70 -15.29
CA TYR A 192 17.15 -21.81 -16.17
C TYR A 192 17.45 -21.40 -17.61
N ALA A 193 17.07 -20.22 -18.04
CA ALA A 193 17.33 -19.72 -19.38
C ALA A 193 18.70 -19.05 -19.47
N ALA A 194 19.74 -19.81 -19.70
CA ALA A 194 21.02 -19.23 -20.10
C ALA A 194 20.88 -18.56 -21.48
N GLY A 195 21.08 -17.24 -21.54
CA GLY A 195 21.12 -16.49 -22.79
C GLY A 195 19.75 -16.17 -23.39
N CYS A 196 18.85 -15.61 -22.59
CA CYS A 196 17.62 -15.00 -23.12
C CYS A 196 17.97 -13.96 -24.21
N PRO A 197 17.46 -14.13 -25.44
CA PRO A 197 17.68 -13.14 -26.50
C PRO A 197 16.94 -11.83 -26.19
N ALA A 198 17.09 -10.83 -27.05
CA ALA A 198 16.39 -9.56 -26.91
C ALA A 198 14.86 -9.75 -26.75
N PRO A 199 14.15 -8.85 -26.03
CA PRO A 199 12.70 -8.91 -25.86
C PRO A 199 11.95 -9.09 -27.18
N GLY A 200 10.93 -9.95 -27.15
CA GLY A 200 10.09 -10.26 -28.32
C GLY A 200 10.59 -11.38 -29.22
N THR A 201 11.77 -11.99 -28.96
CA THR A 201 12.31 -13.07 -29.81
C THR A 201 12.21 -14.47 -29.21
N ALA A 202 11.89 -14.60 -27.92
CA ALA A 202 11.68 -15.89 -27.25
C ALA A 202 10.48 -15.85 -26.32
N THR A 203 9.70 -16.92 -26.32
CA THR A 203 8.47 -17.06 -25.52
C THR A 203 8.71 -17.58 -24.11
N SER A 204 9.94 -18.01 -23.81
CA SER A 204 10.30 -18.66 -22.53
C SER A 204 11.17 -17.79 -21.62
N CYS A 205 11.44 -16.55 -21.99
CA CYS A 205 12.25 -15.63 -21.21
C CYS A 205 11.40 -14.63 -20.44
N ALA A 206 11.74 -14.40 -19.18
CA ALA A 206 11.17 -13.34 -18.37
C ALA A 206 12.08 -12.10 -18.44
N TYR A 207 11.49 -10.94 -18.72
CA TYR A 207 12.18 -9.65 -18.82
C TYR A 207 11.70 -8.70 -17.75
N ASN A 208 12.56 -7.76 -17.35
CA ASN A 208 12.17 -6.70 -16.44
C ASN A 208 11.14 -5.78 -17.09
N TYR A 209 10.28 -5.22 -16.30
CA TYR A 209 9.30 -4.25 -16.73
C TYR A 209 9.80 -2.82 -16.53
N ASP A 210 9.29 -1.90 -17.33
CA ASP A 210 9.51 -0.47 -17.10
C ASP A 210 8.92 -0.03 -15.77
N LYS A 211 9.56 0.96 -15.16
CA LYS A 211 9.17 1.50 -13.85
C LYS A 211 7.75 2.08 -13.88
N ILE A 212 6.89 1.63 -12.98
CA ILE A 212 5.60 2.24 -12.74
C ILE A 212 5.81 3.43 -11.78
N GLN A 213 5.12 4.53 -12.04
CA GLN A 213 5.18 5.75 -11.23
C GLN A 213 3.77 6.27 -10.99
N ASN A 214 3.48 6.68 -9.76
CA ASN A 214 2.24 7.34 -9.44
C ASN A 214 2.47 8.56 -8.54
N VAL A 215 1.59 9.55 -8.66
CA VAL A 215 1.56 10.73 -7.80
C VAL A 215 0.12 10.99 -7.39
N LEU A 216 -0.13 10.95 -6.09
CA LEU A 216 -1.39 11.33 -5.49
C LEU A 216 -1.21 12.65 -4.75
N GLN A 217 -2.04 13.64 -5.05
CA GLN A 217 -2.10 14.92 -4.36
C GLN A 217 -3.49 15.09 -3.75
N THR A 218 -3.54 15.51 -2.49
CA THR A 218 -4.78 15.79 -1.78
C THR A 218 -4.69 17.15 -1.11
N ALA A 219 -5.77 17.94 -1.19
CA ALA A 219 -5.92 19.17 -0.41
C ALA A 219 -7.29 19.16 0.25
N LYS A 220 -7.36 19.60 1.50
CA LYS A 220 -8.59 19.59 2.29
C LYS A 220 -8.72 20.86 3.10
N VAL A 221 -9.92 21.40 3.08
CA VAL A 221 -10.32 22.53 3.93
C VAL A 221 -11.62 22.16 4.63
N VAL A 222 -11.66 22.25 5.94
CA VAL A 222 -12.86 21.95 6.73
C VAL A 222 -13.08 23.07 7.74
N GLY A 223 -14.23 23.73 7.66
CA GLY A 223 -14.70 24.67 8.67
C GLY A 223 -15.71 24.02 9.60
N ARG A 224 -15.62 24.28 10.89
CA ARG A 224 -16.58 23.87 11.89
C ARG A 224 -17.05 25.08 12.69
N TYR A 225 -18.36 25.32 12.67
CA TYR A 225 -19.01 26.40 13.41
C TYR A 225 -19.95 25.85 14.47
N ARG A 226 -19.72 26.16 15.73
CA ARG A 226 -20.57 25.77 16.87
C ARG A 226 -21.63 26.85 17.09
N LEU A 227 -22.87 26.52 16.74
CA LEU A 227 -24.02 27.40 16.94
C LEU A 227 -24.39 27.51 18.43
N THR A 228 -24.39 26.35 19.10
CA THR A 228 -24.59 26.19 20.54
C THR A 228 -23.61 25.15 21.08
N GLU A 229 -23.62 24.88 22.39
CA GLU A 229 -22.82 23.81 22.98
C GLU A 229 -23.17 22.43 22.41
N LYS A 230 -24.43 22.24 21.97
CA LYS A 230 -24.95 20.97 21.44
C LYS A 230 -25.08 20.92 19.92
N LEU A 231 -25.07 22.05 19.23
CA LEU A 231 -25.32 22.12 17.80
C LEU A 231 -24.12 22.73 17.06
N SER A 232 -23.58 21.97 16.10
CA SER A 232 -22.51 22.46 15.23
C SER A 232 -22.78 22.16 13.77
N LEU A 233 -22.30 23.05 12.90
CA LEU A 233 -22.25 22.91 11.45
C LEU A 233 -20.81 22.63 11.03
N ARG A 234 -20.64 21.73 10.08
CA ARG A 234 -19.35 21.44 9.48
C ARG A 234 -19.50 21.48 7.97
N GLY A 235 -18.66 22.26 7.30
CA GLY A 235 -18.55 22.30 5.85
C GLY A 235 -17.13 21.96 5.43
N GLY A 236 -16.98 21.25 4.33
CA GLY A 236 -15.68 20.84 3.84
C GLY A 236 -15.59 20.82 2.33
N PHE A 237 -14.39 21.09 1.84
CA PHE A 237 -13.94 20.91 0.48
C PHE A 237 -12.72 19.99 0.48
N ALA A 238 -12.69 19.03 -0.45
CA ALA A 238 -11.52 18.21 -0.71
C ALA A 238 -11.24 18.20 -2.22
N TYR A 239 -9.98 18.33 -2.55
CA TYR A 239 -9.41 18.14 -3.88
C TYR A 239 -8.50 16.94 -3.87
N GLU A 240 -8.61 16.10 -4.90
CA GLU A 240 -7.72 14.96 -5.10
C GLU A 240 -7.33 14.86 -6.57
N ARG A 241 -6.04 14.64 -6.81
CA ARG A 241 -5.52 14.40 -8.15
C ARG A 241 -4.61 13.19 -8.13
N PHE A 242 -4.86 12.24 -9.01
CA PHE A 242 -4.05 11.05 -9.22
C PHE A 242 -3.49 11.03 -10.63
N ASN A 243 -2.19 10.80 -10.75
CA ASN A 243 -1.51 10.57 -12.02
C ASN A 243 -0.68 9.29 -11.92
N GLU A 244 -0.82 8.42 -12.91
CA GLU A 244 -0.06 7.19 -13.04
C GLU A 244 0.63 7.13 -14.41
N ARG A 245 1.87 6.64 -14.44
CA ARG A 245 2.56 6.18 -15.62
C ARG A 245 2.83 4.69 -15.45
N ASN A 246 2.26 3.87 -16.34
CA ASN A 246 2.29 2.43 -16.24
C ASN A 246 2.49 1.80 -17.61
N PHE A 247 3.62 1.14 -17.81
CA PHE A 247 3.99 0.49 -19.07
C PHE A 247 2.91 -0.46 -19.60
N ALA A 248 2.10 -1.07 -18.72
CA ALA A 248 1.04 -1.99 -19.10
C ALA A 248 -0.23 -1.28 -19.58
N ARG A 249 -0.40 0.00 -19.28
CA ARG A 249 -1.63 0.77 -19.57
C ARG A 249 -1.38 1.91 -20.55
N ASP A 250 -0.26 2.64 -20.43
CA ASP A 250 0.02 3.82 -21.25
C ASP A 250 0.01 3.54 -22.76
N PRO A 251 0.54 2.40 -23.25
CA PRO A 251 0.47 2.05 -24.67
C PRO A 251 -0.82 1.33 -25.05
N MET A 252 -1.72 1.04 -24.11
CA MET A 252 -2.98 0.35 -24.41
C MET A 252 -3.88 1.25 -25.25
N ALA A 253 -4.10 0.85 -26.50
CA ALA A 253 -5.30 1.24 -27.22
C ALA A 253 -6.54 0.78 -26.41
N PRO A 254 -7.74 1.39 -26.60
CA PRO A 254 -8.93 1.06 -25.83
C PRO A 254 -9.34 -0.42 -25.94
N PHE A 255 -8.56 -1.24 -26.63
CA PHE A 255 -8.76 -2.67 -26.80
C PHE A 255 -7.55 -3.46 -26.33
N MET A 256 -7.80 -4.56 -25.64
CA MET A 256 -6.80 -5.56 -25.29
C MET A 256 -7.00 -6.79 -26.20
N GLY A 257 -5.90 -7.29 -26.80
CA GLY A 257 -5.89 -8.43 -27.69
C GLY A 257 -5.50 -8.10 -29.12
N ALA A 258 -5.23 -9.13 -29.92
CA ALA A 258 -4.86 -8.96 -31.32
C ALA A 258 -6.10 -8.86 -32.19
N PHE A 259 -6.12 -7.89 -33.11
CA PHE A 259 -7.00 -7.91 -34.26
C PHE A 259 -6.40 -8.86 -35.30
N ASP A 260 -6.74 -10.14 -35.24
CA ASP A 260 -6.39 -11.09 -36.28
C ASP A 260 -7.44 -10.99 -37.40
N THR A 261 -7.04 -10.42 -38.50
CA THR A 261 -7.88 -10.32 -39.71
C THR A 261 -7.97 -11.64 -40.48
N SER A 262 -7.22 -12.67 -40.06
CA SER A 262 -7.18 -13.99 -40.72
C SER A 262 -8.19 -14.98 -40.14
N THR A 263 -8.77 -14.70 -38.99
CA THR A 263 -9.76 -15.56 -38.34
C THR A 263 -11.08 -14.83 -38.13
N THR A 264 -12.18 -15.58 -38.18
CA THR A 264 -13.55 -15.07 -37.96
C THR A 264 -13.85 -14.66 -36.49
N SER A 265 -12.89 -14.78 -35.57
CA SER A 265 -13.05 -14.44 -34.16
C SER A 265 -12.19 -13.26 -33.78
N ILE A 266 -12.84 -12.15 -33.43
CA ILE A 266 -12.19 -10.98 -32.84
C ILE A 266 -11.80 -11.35 -31.40
N GLN A 267 -10.50 -11.49 -31.14
CA GLN A 267 -9.97 -11.78 -29.81
C GLN A 267 -9.57 -10.49 -29.05
N SER A 268 -10.34 -9.44 -29.22
CA SER A 268 -10.07 -8.17 -28.55
C SER A 268 -11.19 -7.80 -27.59
N VAL A 269 -10.83 -7.30 -26.42
CA VAL A 269 -11.77 -6.85 -25.39
C VAL A 269 -11.67 -5.33 -25.30
N TRP A 270 -12.80 -4.66 -25.42
CA TRP A 270 -12.91 -3.24 -25.12
C TRP A 270 -12.79 -3.01 -23.61
N LEU A 271 -11.78 -2.27 -23.18
CA LEU A 271 -11.54 -2.02 -21.75
C LEU A 271 -12.34 -0.84 -21.21
N GLY A 272 -12.89 0.01 -22.08
CA GLY A 272 -13.68 1.17 -21.70
C GLY A 272 -12.96 2.22 -20.88
N ALA A 273 -11.63 2.04 -20.67
CA ALA A 273 -10.84 2.88 -19.80
C ALA A 273 -9.67 3.51 -20.57
N THR A 274 -9.53 4.78 -20.42
CA THR A 274 -8.30 5.53 -20.63
C THR A 274 -7.44 5.38 -19.37
N THR A 275 -6.28 6.05 -19.30
CA THR A 275 -5.41 6.06 -18.12
C THR A 275 -6.20 6.31 -16.83
N PRO A 276 -5.82 5.72 -15.69
CA PRO A 276 -6.51 5.90 -14.40
C PRO A 276 -6.35 7.32 -13.81
N ASN A 277 -5.76 8.24 -14.54
CA ASN A 277 -5.57 9.63 -14.13
C ASN A 277 -6.91 10.33 -13.92
N TYR A 278 -7.06 10.96 -12.76
CA TYR A 278 -8.29 11.68 -12.44
C TYR A 278 -8.03 12.92 -11.58
N GLU A 279 -9.00 13.81 -11.59
CA GLU A 279 -9.15 14.89 -10.64
C GLU A 279 -10.55 14.82 -10.03
N SER A 280 -10.64 15.00 -8.73
CA SER A 280 -11.88 14.95 -7.98
C SER A 280 -12.04 16.17 -7.08
N TYR A 281 -13.24 16.69 -7.03
CA TYR A 281 -13.65 17.80 -6.18
C TYR A 281 -14.83 17.36 -5.35
N THR A 282 -14.70 17.35 -4.05
CA THR A 282 -15.74 16.90 -3.14
C THR A 282 -16.16 18.03 -2.20
N PHE A 283 -17.44 18.29 -2.12
CA PHE A 283 -18.03 19.20 -1.15
C PHE A 283 -18.94 18.42 -0.20
N ALA A 284 -18.82 18.66 1.09
CA ALA A 284 -19.62 17.97 2.09
C ALA A 284 -20.08 18.95 3.18
N GLY A 285 -21.31 18.78 3.64
CA GLY A 285 -21.89 19.53 4.75
C GLY A 285 -22.55 18.61 5.76
N PHE A 286 -22.34 18.86 7.04
CA PHE A 286 -22.89 18.08 8.13
C PHE A 286 -23.45 18.97 9.23
N VAL A 287 -24.51 18.51 9.84
CA VAL A 287 -25.08 19.06 11.08
C VAL A 287 -24.86 18.01 12.17
N ARG A 288 -24.24 18.41 13.28
CA ARG A 288 -24.06 17.55 14.44
C ARG A 288 -24.83 18.11 15.63
N TYR A 289 -25.66 17.28 16.22
CA TYR A 289 -26.36 17.59 17.47
C TYR A 289 -25.95 16.58 18.54
N GLU A 290 -25.58 17.08 19.73
CA GLU A 290 -25.23 16.25 20.91
C GLU A 290 -26.40 16.31 21.89
N PHE A 291 -26.92 15.13 22.23
CA PHE A 291 -28.06 14.97 23.13
C PHE A 291 -27.70 15.16 24.62
#